data_4a3f414c0723a0d7f6058e93b91d4a6f
#
_entry.id   4a3f414c0723a0d7f6058e93b91d4a6f
#
_cell.length_a   1.000
_cell.length_b   1.000
_cell.length_c   1.000
_cell.angle_alpha   90.00
_cell.angle_beta   90.00
_cell.angle_gamma   90.00
#
_symmetry.space_group_name_H-M   'P 1'
#
loop_
_entity.id
_entity.type
_entity.pdbx_description
1 polymer ?
#
loop_
_entity_poly.entity_id
_entity_poly.type
_entity_poly.pdbx_seq_one_letter_code
_entity_poly.pdbx_strand_id
1 'polypeptide(L)'
;MKFRIAYLWLCVMCPLLGWAQINTDRVMAIGRNALYFEDYVLSIQYFNQVINAKPYLSEPYFFRGLAKINLDDYPGAESDCSESIERNPFVVNVYQVRGLARIHQNNLSGAIADYVKALELDPENIN
;
A
#
# COMPACT_ATOMS: atom_id res chain seq x y z
N MET A 1 -6.72 45.56 -19.99
CA MET A 1 -7.85 44.71 -20.36
C MET A 1 -7.47 43.25 -20.69
N LYS A 2 -6.30 43.01 -21.25
CA LYS A 2 -5.87 41.63 -21.59
C LYS A 2 -5.60 40.73 -20.38
N PHE A 3 -5.29 41.27 -19.20
CA PHE A 3 -4.99 40.49 -17.98
C PHE A 3 -6.24 39.98 -17.24
N ARG A 4 -7.40 40.59 -17.41
CA ARG A 4 -8.65 40.16 -16.77
C ARG A 4 -9.23 38.87 -17.34
N ILE A 5 -8.99 38.62 -18.62
CA ILE A 5 -9.49 37.41 -19.30
C ILE A 5 -8.69 36.18 -18.90
N ALA A 6 -7.36 36.31 -18.67
CA ALA A 6 -6.50 35.22 -18.24
C ALA A 6 -6.88 34.70 -16.83
N TYR A 7 -7.25 35.60 -15.91
CA TYR A 7 -7.69 35.19 -14.55
C TYR A 7 -9.06 34.49 -14.55
N LEU A 8 -9.96 34.87 -15.44
CA LEU A 8 -11.27 34.21 -15.58
C LEU A 8 -11.12 32.77 -16.10
N TRP A 9 -10.16 32.50 -16.97
CA TRP A 9 -9.86 31.16 -17.46
C TRP A 9 -9.25 30.26 -16.37
N LEU A 10 -8.37 30.81 -15.54
CA LEU A 10 -7.77 30.07 -14.41
C LEU A 10 -8.84 29.67 -13.38
N CYS A 11 -9.79 30.54 -13.08
CA CYS A 11 -10.89 30.25 -12.14
C CYS A 11 -11.89 29.23 -12.66
N VAL A 12 -12.10 29.15 -13.98
CA VAL A 12 -13.02 28.18 -14.59
C VAL A 12 -12.39 26.78 -14.69
N MET A 13 -11.06 26.70 -14.81
CA MET A 13 -10.37 25.39 -14.87
C MET A 13 -10.16 24.76 -13.49
N CYS A 14 -10.15 25.57 -12.41
CA CYS A 14 -9.95 25.07 -11.05
C CYS A 14 -11.02 24.07 -10.58
N PRO A 15 -12.33 24.25 -10.84
CA PRO A 15 -13.34 23.26 -10.47
C PRO A 15 -13.29 21.98 -11.31
N LEU A 16 -12.79 22.04 -12.55
CA LEU A 16 -12.68 20.85 -13.40
C LEU A 16 -11.57 19.91 -12.93
N LEU A 17 -10.50 20.44 -12.33
CA LEU A 17 -9.43 19.64 -11.72
C LEU A 17 -9.89 18.95 -10.43
N GLY A 18 -10.81 19.55 -9.67
CA GLY A 18 -11.38 18.93 -8.47
C GLY A 18 -12.29 17.73 -8.76
N TRP A 19 -12.84 17.64 -9.95
CA TRP A 19 -13.73 16.52 -10.35
C TRP A 19 -12.97 15.29 -10.82
N ALA A 20 -11.66 15.42 -11.09
CA ALA A 20 -10.79 14.33 -11.53
C ALA A 20 -10.15 13.54 -10.37
N GLN A 21 -10.38 13.94 -9.10
CA GLN A 21 -9.85 13.22 -7.94
C GLN A 21 -10.64 11.94 -7.69
N ILE A 22 -9.91 10.81 -7.63
CA ILE A 22 -10.50 9.53 -7.25
C ILE A 22 -10.83 9.52 -5.76
N ASN A 23 -11.92 8.84 -5.40
CA ASN A 23 -12.22 8.53 -4.00
C ASN A 23 -11.33 7.35 -3.57
N THR A 24 -10.20 7.66 -2.96
CA THR A 24 -9.21 6.65 -2.55
C THR A 24 -9.75 5.68 -1.52
N ASP A 25 -10.64 6.09 -0.64
CA ASP A 25 -11.24 5.20 0.36
C ASP A 25 -12.11 4.13 -0.30
N ARG A 26 -12.88 4.52 -1.30
CA ARG A 26 -13.69 3.59 -2.08
C ARG A 26 -12.84 2.63 -2.91
N VAL A 27 -11.81 3.13 -3.59
CA VAL A 27 -10.89 2.30 -4.39
C VAL A 27 -10.13 1.33 -3.49
N MET A 28 -9.71 1.78 -2.31
CA MET A 28 -9.07 0.94 -1.30
C MET A 28 -9.99 -0.20 -0.84
N ALA A 29 -11.26 0.11 -0.58
CA ALA A 29 -12.26 -0.90 -0.20
C ALA A 29 -12.49 -1.94 -1.31
N ILE A 30 -12.57 -1.50 -2.57
CA ILE A 30 -12.71 -2.40 -3.72
C ILE A 30 -11.48 -3.30 -3.86
N GLY A 31 -10.29 -2.75 -3.69
CA GLY A 31 -9.04 -3.50 -3.72
C GLY A 31 -8.97 -4.57 -2.64
N ARG A 32 -9.34 -4.23 -1.41
CA ARG A 32 -9.42 -5.20 -0.29
C ARG A 32 -10.45 -6.28 -0.55
N ASN A 33 -11.59 -5.94 -1.14
CA ASN A 33 -12.60 -6.91 -1.52
C ASN A 33 -12.10 -7.90 -2.57
N ALA A 34 -11.40 -7.40 -3.60
CA ALA A 34 -10.76 -8.24 -4.61
C ALA A 34 -9.72 -9.18 -3.97
N LEU A 35 -8.93 -8.68 -3.03
CA LEU A 35 -7.97 -9.48 -2.26
C LEU A 35 -8.66 -10.59 -1.45
N TYR A 36 -9.77 -10.28 -0.78
CA TYR A 36 -10.56 -11.24 -0.01
C TYR A 36 -11.09 -12.38 -0.89
N PHE A 37 -11.53 -12.07 -2.10
CA PHE A 37 -11.99 -13.06 -3.07
C PHE A 37 -10.86 -13.68 -3.91
N GLU A 38 -9.61 -13.49 -3.51
CA GLU A 38 -8.43 -14.08 -4.14
C GLU A 38 -8.17 -13.61 -5.58
N ASP A 39 -8.76 -12.50 -5.98
CA ASP A 39 -8.44 -11.84 -7.24
C ASP A 39 -7.24 -10.90 -7.06
N TYR A 40 -6.06 -11.51 -6.89
CA TYR A 40 -4.84 -10.80 -6.51
C TYR A 40 -4.37 -9.80 -7.57
N VAL A 41 -4.47 -10.17 -8.84
CA VAL A 41 -4.08 -9.28 -9.95
C VAL A 41 -4.96 -8.04 -9.98
N LEU A 42 -6.27 -8.21 -9.85
CA LEU A 42 -7.21 -7.09 -9.80
C LEU A 42 -6.98 -6.22 -8.55
N SER A 43 -6.75 -6.83 -7.40
CA SER A 43 -6.47 -6.10 -6.16
C SER A 43 -5.24 -5.20 -6.30
N ILE A 44 -4.16 -5.69 -6.93
CA ILE A 44 -2.95 -4.91 -7.20
C ILE A 44 -3.26 -3.69 -8.06
N GLN A 45 -4.10 -3.82 -9.08
CA GLN A 45 -4.49 -2.70 -9.94
C GLN A 45 -5.19 -1.59 -9.15
N TYR A 46 -6.07 -1.94 -8.22
CA TYR A 46 -6.75 -0.97 -7.36
C TYR A 46 -5.79 -0.32 -6.36
N PHE A 47 -4.90 -1.10 -5.72
CA PHE A 47 -3.90 -0.52 -4.81
C PHE A 47 -2.91 0.39 -5.54
N ASN A 48 -2.55 0.08 -6.78
CA ASN A 48 -1.75 0.97 -7.63
C ASN A 48 -2.43 2.33 -7.83
N GLN A 49 -3.74 2.34 -8.04
CA GLN A 49 -4.49 3.60 -8.18
C GLN A 49 -4.46 4.43 -6.89
N VAL A 50 -4.61 3.79 -5.73
CA VAL A 50 -4.54 4.47 -4.43
C VAL A 50 -3.14 5.03 -4.18
N ILE A 51 -2.10 4.25 -4.45
CA ILE A 51 -0.70 4.66 -4.28
C ILE A 51 -0.35 5.84 -5.20
N ASN A 52 -0.80 5.81 -6.44
CA ASN A 52 -0.58 6.92 -7.38
C ASN A 52 -1.24 8.22 -6.91
N ALA A 53 -2.43 8.13 -6.32
CA ALA A 53 -3.16 9.29 -5.82
C ALA A 53 -2.63 9.79 -4.46
N LYS A 54 -2.26 8.86 -3.56
CA LYS A 54 -1.82 9.16 -2.19
C LYS A 54 -0.61 8.29 -1.81
N PRO A 55 0.60 8.57 -2.33
CA PRO A 55 1.78 7.73 -2.13
C PRO A 55 2.30 7.72 -0.69
N TYR A 56 1.78 8.58 0.19
CA TYR A 56 2.18 8.69 1.59
C TYR A 56 1.41 7.74 2.53
N LEU A 57 0.38 7.04 2.04
CA LEU A 57 -0.37 6.08 2.84
C LEU A 57 0.41 4.76 2.98
N SER A 58 0.49 4.24 4.21
CA SER A 58 1.13 2.96 4.51
C SER A 58 0.31 1.76 4.02
N GLU A 59 -1.00 1.80 4.23
CA GLU A 59 -1.93 0.69 4.07
C GLU A 59 -1.97 0.09 2.65
N PRO A 60 -2.04 0.87 1.56
CA PRO A 60 -2.11 0.27 0.22
C PRO A 60 -0.85 -0.49 -0.17
N TYR A 61 0.32 -0.11 0.31
CA TYR A 61 1.56 -0.88 0.10
C TYR A 61 1.49 -2.24 0.79
N PHE A 62 0.99 -2.28 2.03
CA PHE A 62 0.82 -3.53 2.77
C PHE A 62 -0.13 -4.50 2.05
N PHE A 63 -1.29 -4.03 1.66
CA PHE A 63 -2.26 -4.88 0.96
C PHE A 63 -1.78 -5.32 -0.42
N ARG A 64 -1.06 -4.47 -1.13
CA ARG A 64 -0.41 -4.87 -2.39
C ARG A 64 0.66 -5.93 -2.14
N GLY A 65 1.44 -5.81 -1.07
CA GLY A 65 2.39 -6.83 -0.64
C GLY A 65 1.73 -8.16 -0.32
N LEU A 66 0.56 -8.15 0.35
CA LEU A 66 -0.24 -9.36 0.58
C LEU A 66 -0.69 -10.03 -0.72
N ALA A 67 -1.15 -9.25 -1.69
CA ALA A 67 -1.52 -9.79 -3.00
C ALA A 67 -0.32 -10.41 -3.70
N LYS A 68 0.83 -9.75 -3.67
CA LYS A 68 2.06 -10.24 -4.31
C LYS A 68 2.58 -11.53 -3.67
N ILE A 69 2.50 -11.67 -2.34
CA ILE A 69 2.95 -12.89 -1.67
C ILE A 69 2.08 -14.10 -2.06
N ASN A 70 0.80 -13.89 -2.26
CA ASN A 70 -0.12 -14.93 -2.76
C ASN A 70 0.10 -15.28 -4.24
N LEU A 71 0.78 -14.44 -4.98
CA LEU A 71 1.23 -14.69 -6.35
C LEU A 71 2.68 -15.19 -6.41
N ASP A 72 3.26 -15.54 -5.27
CA ASP A 72 4.67 -15.98 -5.13
C ASP A 72 5.70 -14.92 -5.57
N ASP A 73 5.30 -13.65 -5.65
CA ASP A 73 6.22 -12.53 -5.86
C ASP A 73 6.80 -12.07 -4.52
N TYR A 74 7.72 -12.85 -3.99
CA TYR A 74 8.32 -12.58 -2.68
C TYR A 74 9.19 -11.32 -2.67
N PRO A 75 10.02 -11.03 -3.70
CA PRO A 75 10.76 -9.77 -3.74
C PRO A 75 9.85 -8.55 -3.80
N GLY A 76 8.78 -8.61 -4.58
CA GLY A 76 7.79 -7.53 -4.67
C GLY A 76 7.03 -7.33 -3.36
N ALA A 77 6.67 -8.42 -2.68
CA ALA A 77 6.01 -8.37 -1.37
C ALA A 77 6.94 -7.76 -0.30
N GLU A 78 8.21 -8.15 -0.27
CA GLU A 78 9.20 -7.56 0.64
C GLU A 78 9.36 -6.06 0.42
N SER A 79 9.48 -5.63 -0.82
CA SER A 79 9.59 -4.22 -1.20
C SER A 79 8.37 -3.42 -0.73
N ASP A 80 7.17 -3.92 -0.97
CA ASP A 80 5.93 -3.26 -0.55
C ASP A 80 5.78 -3.19 0.97
N CYS A 81 6.13 -4.24 1.68
CA CYS A 81 6.16 -4.23 3.14
C CYS A 81 7.16 -3.19 3.67
N SER A 82 8.33 -3.07 3.06
CA SER A 82 9.32 -2.07 3.44
C SER A 82 8.81 -0.65 3.22
N GLU A 83 8.13 -0.39 2.11
CA GLU A 83 7.47 0.90 1.86
C GLU A 83 6.39 1.20 2.89
N SER A 84 5.61 0.19 3.27
CA SER A 84 4.58 0.32 4.31
C SER A 84 5.19 0.66 5.66
N ILE A 85 6.26 -0.03 6.07
CA ILE A 85 6.97 0.17 7.33
C ILE A 85 7.61 1.57 7.40
N GLU A 86 8.18 2.05 6.32
CA GLU A 86 8.76 3.40 6.25
C GLU A 86 7.71 4.47 6.58
N ARG A 87 6.46 4.26 6.17
CA ARG A 87 5.35 5.20 6.42
C ARG A 87 4.69 5.02 7.78
N ASN A 88 4.59 3.78 8.25
CA ASN A 88 4.06 3.44 9.58
C ASN A 88 4.78 2.21 10.13
N PRO A 89 5.78 2.40 11.02
CA PRO A 89 6.60 1.31 11.54
C PRO A 89 5.96 0.54 12.71
N PHE A 90 4.70 0.79 13.05
CA PHE A 90 4.06 0.23 14.26
C PHE A 90 3.00 -0.83 13.97
N VAL A 91 2.92 -1.34 12.74
CA VAL A 91 1.93 -2.35 12.35
C VAL A 91 2.57 -3.74 12.35
N VAL A 92 2.16 -4.57 13.30
CA VAL A 92 2.71 -5.92 13.53
C VAL A 92 2.64 -6.79 12.28
N ASN A 93 1.48 -6.82 11.62
CA ASN A 93 1.24 -7.70 10.48
C ASN A 93 2.20 -7.44 9.31
N VAL A 94 2.66 -6.21 9.14
CA VAL A 94 3.57 -5.87 8.03
C VAL A 94 4.93 -6.55 8.20
N TYR A 95 5.45 -6.59 9.42
CA TYR A 95 6.69 -7.31 9.75
C TYR A 95 6.53 -8.82 9.56
N GLN A 96 5.38 -9.39 9.94
CA GLN A 96 5.10 -10.81 9.75
C GLN A 96 5.08 -11.19 8.26
N VAL A 97 4.44 -10.39 7.43
CA VAL A 97 4.37 -10.63 5.98
C VAL A 97 5.74 -10.44 5.34
N ARG A 98 6.51 -9.42 5.72
CA ARG A 98 7.87 -9.23 5.23
C ARG A 98 8.80 -10.38 5.66
N GLY A 99 8.67 -10.83 6.91
CA GLY A 99 9.40 -11.99 7.40
C GLY A 99 9.12 -13.24 6.58
N LEU A 100 7.85 -13.50 6.27
CA LEU A 100 7.45 -14.62 5.40
C LEU A 100 8.05 -14.50 4.00
N ALA A 101 8.00 -13.32 3.39
CA ALA A 101 8.61 -13.08 2.09
C ALA A 101 10.13 -13.33 2.12
N ARG A 102 10.81 -12.96 3.20
CA ARG A 102 12.24 -13.18 3.41
C ARG A 102 12.58 -14.66 3.61
N ILE A 103 11.75 -15.43 4.30
CA ILE A 103 11.93 -16.89 4.39
C ILE A 103 11.94 -17.52 3.01
N HIS A 104 10.98 -17.19 2.17
CA HIS A 104 10.87 -17.73 0.82
C HIS A 104 12.03 -17.32 -0.09
N GLN A 105 12.74 -16.23 0.24
CA GLN A 105 13.94 -15.80 -0.46
C GLN A 105 15.24 -16.31 0.20
N ASN A 106 15.11 -17.20 1.19
CA ASN A 106 16.21 -17.76 1.95
C ASN A 106 17.01 -16.72 2.76
N ASN A 107 16.39 -15.57 3.07
CA ASN A 107 16.95 -14.56 3.95
C ASN A 107 16.46 -14.80 5.39
N LEU A 108 17.03 -15.82 6.05
CA LEU A 108 16.58 -16.24 7.38
C LEU A 108 16.90 -15.21 8.46
N SER A 109 18.05 -14.55 8.39
CA SER A 109 18.43 -13.52 9.36
C SER A 109 17.49 -12.31 9.30
N GLY A 110 17.13 -11.88 8.10
CA GLY A 110 16.16 -10.81 7.90
C GLY A 110 14.76 -11.18 8.38
N ALA A 111 14.33 -12.42 8.15
CA ALA A 111 13.07 -12.94 8.64
C ALA A 111 13.00 -12.97 10.17
N ILE A 112 14.05 -13.46 10.83
CA ILE A 112 14.14 -13.49 12.30
C ILE A 112 14.02 -12.06 12.85
N ALA A 113 14.74 -11.10 12.26
CA ALA A 113 14.67 -9.69 12.68
C ALA A 113 13.23 -9.14 12.58
N ASP A 114 12.49 -9.48 11.53
CA ASP A 114 11.11 -9.05 11.35
C ASP A 114 10.17 -9.69 12.38
N TYR A 115 10.30 -10.98 12.64
CA TYR A 115 9.48 -11.65 13.66
C TYR A 115 9.81 -11.17 15.09
N VAL A 116 11.07 -10.89 15.39
CA VAL A 116 11.46 -10.26 16.66
C VAL A 116 10.80 -8.89 16.80
N LYS A 117 10.81 -8.08 15.73
CA LYS A 117 10.16 -6.77 15.73
C LYS A 117 8.65 -6.89 15.95
N ALA A 118 8.00 -7.85 15.31
CA ALA A 118 6.58 -8.13 15.52
C ALA A 118 6.28 -8.46 16.98
N LEU A 119 7.10 -9.30 17.63
CA LEU A 119 6.97 -9.64 19.05
C LEU A 119 7.22 -8.46 20.00
N GLU A 120 8.15 -7.57 19.65
CA GLU A 120 8.38 -6.34 20.43
C GLU A 120 7.16 -5.41 20.38
N LEU A 121 6.48 -5.32 19.24
CA LEU A 121 5.28 -4.49 19.08
C LEU A 121 4.04 -5.10 19.72
N ASP A 122 3.93 -6.42 19.74
CA ASP A 122 2.84 -7.17 20.35
C ASP A 122 3.37 -8.46 20.96
N PRO A 123 3.77 -8.44 22.25
CA PRO A 123 4.33 -9.61 22.94
C PRO A 123 3.33 -10.77 23.10
N GLU A 124 2.02 -10.53 23.01
CA GLU A 124 0.97 -11.54 23.18
C GLU A 124 0.64 -12.26 21.86
N ASN A 125 1.15 -11.79 20.75
CA ASN A 125 0.91 -12.38 19.42
C ASN A 125 1.85 -13.57 19.15
N ILE A 126 1.86 -14.53 20.08
CA ILE A 126 2.72 -15.74 20.01
C ILE A 126 1.91 -16.99 19.60
N ASN A 127 0.67 -16.87 19.13
CA ASN A 127 -0.17 -18.02 18.75
C ASN A 127 -0.22 -18.24 17.25
#